data_3bfb7923cf6aa80722b30832f882d548
#
_entry.id   3bfb7923cf6aa80722b30832f882d548
#
_cell.length_a   1.000
_cell.length_b   1.000
_cell.length_c   1.000
_cell.angle_alpha   90.00
_cell.angle_beta   90.00
_cell.angle_gamma   90.00
#
_symmetry.space_group_name_H-M   'P 1'
#
loop_
_entity.id
_entity.type
_entity.pdbx_description
1 polymer ?
#
loop_
_entity_poly.entity_id
_entity_poly.type
_entity_poly.pdbx_seq_one_letter_code
_entity_poly.pdbx_strand_id
1 'polypeptide(L)'
;MALARIDRATQSGDYRCETVLPLARPAGRVILADMRLSLTTWNINSVRLRIDLVAKFIKTVRPDVLCLQETKCVDDAFPLKRFRRLGYEHIALNGQKGYHGVAIVSKLPFETTDIRSFCDKLDSRHISVSFGAGAQLAKPLVLHNFYVPAGGDIPDPALNPKFEHKLRFLDEMKSCEPLHPRGDDRHILVGDLNVAPYENDVWSHKQLLKVVSHTPIECEKLLAAQTHGEWFDVARERIPQSEKVYTRWSYRAADWTAADRGRRLDHIWVSRALKDAVSDFRILRDARGWERPSDHVPVTVTLDV
;
A
#
# COMPACT_ATOMS: atom_id res chain seq x y z
N MET A 1 -92.90 12.61 26.41
CA MET A 1 -93.69 13.79 26.04
C MET A 1 -92.90 14.75 25.27
N ALA A 2 -93.44 15.10 24.11
CA ALA A 2 -93.27 16.28 23.25
C ALA A 2 -91.84 16.45 22.63
N LEU A 3 -91.76 16.17 21.36
CA LEU A 3 -92.22 16.82 20.12
C LEU A 3 -91.49 18.15 19.79
N ALA A 4 -90.87 18.13 18.71
CA ALA A 4 -90.87 18.96 17.50
C ALA A 4 -89.77 20.03 17.48
N ARG A 5 -89.22 20.48 16.40
CA ARG A 5 -89.51 20.45 14.96
C ARG A 5 -88.26 20.85 14.15
N ILE A 6 -88.26 20.38 12.95
CA ILE A 6 -87.43 20.68 11.76
C ILE A 6 -87.30 22.19 11.51
N ASP A 7 -86.16 22.66 11.07
CA ASP A 7 -86.16 23.49 9.86
C ASP A 7 -84.77 23.35 9.10
N ARG A 8 -84.92 23.34 7.78
CA ARG A 8 -83.87 23.23 6.74
C ARG A 8 -83.32 24.61 6.45
N ALA A 9 -82.01 24.64 6.30
CA ALA A 9 -81.40 25.60 5.36
C ALA A 9 -80.11 25.05 4.78
N THR A 10 -80.15 24.92 3.49
CA THR A 10 -79.04 24.59 2.55
C THR A 10 -78.00 25.62 2.57
N GLN A 11 -76.71 25.21 2.69
CA GLN A 11 -75.55 25.90 2.03
C GLN A 11 -74.47 24.93 1.73
N SER A 12 -74.12 24.90 0.46
CA SER A 12 -72.96 24.23 -0.14
C SER A 12 -71.67 24.84 0.37
N GLY A 13 -70.77 24.00 0.88
CA GLY A 13 -69.39 24.40 1.24
C GLY A 13 -68.45 23.30 0.85
N ASP A 14 -67.62 23.58 -0.16
CA ASP A 14 -66.53 22.73 -0.66
C ASP A 14 -65.61 22.31 0.45
N TYR A 15 -65.59 21.02 0.77
CA TYR A 15 -64.52 20.43 1.56
C TYR A 15 -63.36 20.15 0.65
N ARG A 16 -62.33 21.06 0.64
CA ARG A 16 -61.00 20.74 0.12
C ARG A 16 -60.35 19.74 1.08
N CYS A 17 -60.14 18.55 0.59
CA CYS A 17 -59.31 17.56 1.23
C CYS A 17 -57.83 18.03 1.11
N GLU A 18 -57.26 18.65 2.14
CA GLU A 18 -55.82 18.91 2.24
C GLU A 18 -55.13 17.59 2.50
N THR A 19 -54.50 17.06 1.44
CA THR A 19 -53.59 15.92 1.52
C THR A 19 -52.31 16.39 2.25
N VAL A 20 -52.22 16.11 3.53
CA VAL A 20 -50.99 16.29 4.31
C VAL A 20 -50.02 15.27 3.80
N LEU A 21 -49.06 15.72 2.96
CA LEU A 21 -47.90 14.93 2.58
C LEU A 21 -47.06 14.65 3.83
N PRO A 22 -46.69 13.38 4.09
CA PRO A 22 -45.79 13.10 5.20
C PRO A 22 -44.45 13.81 4.96
N LEU A 23 -44.03 14.63 5.91
CA LEU A 23 -42.68 15.21 5.96
C LEU A 23 -41.63 14.09 5.77
N ALA A 24 -40.91 14.16 4.66
CA ALA A 24 -39.78 13.28 4.41
C ALA A 24 -38.82 13.43 5.61
N ARG A 25 -38.62 12.35 6.35
CA ARG A 25 -37.55 12.28 7.37
C ARG A 25 -36.24 12.61 6.67
N PRO A 26 -35.40 13.50 7.22
CA PRO A 26 -34.09 13.73 6.66
C PRO A 26 -33.37 12.38 6.63
N ALA A 27 -32.82 12.00 5.47
CA ALA A 27 -32.00 10.82 5.32
C ALA A 27 -30.92 10.89 6.40
N GLY A 28 -31.00 9.98 7.38
CA GLY A 28 -30.03 9.88 8.44
C GLY A 28 -28.65 9.79 7.78
N ARG A 29 -27.76 10.67 8.17
CA ARG A 29 -26.34 10.61 7.81
C ARG A 29 -25.87 9.23 8.29
N VAL A 30 -25.69 8.29 7.35
CA VAL A 30 -25.05 7.01 7.65
C VAL A 30 -23.63 7.40 8.07
N ILE A 31 -23.38 7.39 9.37
CA ILE A 31 -22.00 7.45 9.89
C ILE A 31 -21.43 6.10 9.46
N LEU A 32 -20.69 6.09 8.34
CA LEU A 32 -19.84 4.96 8.01
C LEU A 32 -18.90 4.82 9.20
N ALA A 33 -19.04 3.72 9.93
CA ALA A 33 -18.05 3.38 10.96
C ALA A 33 -16.68 3.39 10.28
N ASP A 34 -15.68 4.01 10.92
CA ASP A 34 -14.32 4.01 10.41
C ASP A 34 -13.92 2.58 10.07
N MET A 35 -13.68 2.32 8.78
CA MET A 35 -13.31 1.00 8.31
C MET A 35 -11.85 0.76 8.66
N ARG A 36 -11.57 -0.38 9.26
CA ARG A 36 -10.21 -0.80 9.55
C ARG A 36 -9.60 -1.46 8.31
N LEU A 37 -8.67 -0.77 7.65
CA LEU A 37 -7.97 -1.24 6.46
C LEU A 37 -6.62 -1.83 6.84
N SER A 38 -6.42 -3.13 6.58
CA SER A 38 -5.12 -3.81 6.73
C SER A 38 -4.44 -3.97 5.38
N LEU A 39 -3.26 -3.38 5.24
CA LEU A 39 -2.46 -3.39 4.01
C LEU A 39 -1.08 -3.97 4.26
N THR A 40 -0.61 -4.87 3.39
CA THR A 40 0.72 -5.47 3.47
C THR A 40 1.52 -5.23 2.20
N THR A 41 2.81 -4.93 2.35
CA THR A 41 3.80 -4.98 1.26
C THR A 41 4.77 -6.14 1.49
N TRP A 42 5.14 -6.85 0.41
CA TRP A 42 6.07 -7.96 0.48
C TRP A 42 6.79 -8.20 -0.86
N ASN A 43 8.09 -8.01 -0.90
CA ASN A 43 8.89 -8.54 -1.99
C ASN A 43 8.90 -10.08 -1.87
N ILE A 44 8.16 -10.74 -2.75
CA ILE A 44 7.96 -12.20 -2.69
C ILE A 44 9.05 -12.99 -3.41
N ASN A 45 9.88 -12.31 -4.20
CA ASN A 45 10.97 -12.94 -4.95
C ASN A 45 10.51 -14.20 -5.71
N SER A 46 9.61 -14.01 -6.67
CA SER A 46 8.86 -14.99 -7.47
C SER A 46 7.58 -15.52 -6.78
N VAL A 47 6.45 -14.96 -7.22
CA VAL A 47 5.12 -15.31 -6.70
C VAL A 47 4.75 -16.75 -7.01
N ARG A 48 5.11 -17.28 -8.18
CA ARG A 48 4.80 -18.66 -8.55
C ARG A 48 5.56 -19.68 -7.69
N LEU A 49 6.83 -19.40 -7.39
CA LEU A 49 7.66 -20.25 -6.55
C LEU A 49 7.15 -20.28 -5.11
N ARG A 50 6.61 -19.15 -4.63
CA ARG A 50 6.25 -18.94 -3.22
C ARG A 50 4.75 -18.75 -2.98
N ILE A 51 3.91 -19.20 -3.92
CA ILE A 51 2.45 -19.04 -3.80
C ILE A 51 1.89 -19.71 -2.54
N ASP A 52 2.47 -20.80 -2.07
CA ASP A 52 2.04 -21.46 -0.85
C ASP A 52 2.44 -20.69 0.41
N LEU A 53 3.59 -19.99 0.39
CA LEU A 53 3.96 -19.06 1.45
C LEU A 53 3.01 -17.85 1.50
N VAL A 54 2.66 -17.30 0.33
CA VAL A 54 1.66 -16.23 0.24
C VAL A 54 0.32 -16.71 0.80
N ALA A 55 -0.11 -17.93 0.44
CA ALA A 55 -1.36 -18.50 0.95
C ALA A 55 -1.31 -18.72 2.48
N LYS A 56 -0.17 -19.18 3.02
CA LYS A 56 0.05 -19.31 4.46
C LYS A 56 -0.07 -17.94 5.14
N PHE A 57 0.62 -16.92 4.62
CA PHE A 57 0.57 -15.55 5.13
C PHE A 57 -0.86 -14.99 5.13
N ILE A 58 -1.56 -15.09 4.00
CA ILE A 58 -2.96 -14.62 3.88
C ILE A 58 -3.87 -15.30 4.90
N LYS A 59 -3.73 -16.60 5.13
CA LYS A 59 -4.54 -17.33 6.12
C LYS A 59 -4.26 -16.88 7.56
N THR A 60 -3.03 -16.47 7.85
CA THR A 60 -2.59 -16.09 9.20
C THR A 60 -2.92 -14.62 9.49
N VAL A 61 -2.57 -13.70 8.59
CA VAL A 61 -2.66 -12.25 8.80
C VAL A 61 -3.96 -11.67 8.25
N ARG A 62 -4.49 -12.23 7.13
CA ARG A 62 -5.73 -11.83 6.47
C ARG A 62 -5.78 -10.36 6.06
N PRO A 63 -4.73 -9.78 5.46
CA PRO A 63 -4.76 -8.39 5.04
C PRO A 63 -5.91 -8.15 4.06
N ASP A 64 -6.40 -6.91 3.96
CA ASP A 64 -7.42 -6.54 2.98
C ASP A 64 -6.79 -6.27 1.62
N VAL A 65 -5.57 -5.73 1.63
CA VAL A 65 -4.78 -5.47 0.43
C VAL A 65 -3.36 -6.01 0.62
N LEU A 66 -2.84 -6.70 -0.40
CA LEU A 66 -1.48 -7.22 -0.44
C LEU A 66 -0.77 -6.72 -1.70
N CYS A 67 0.31 -5.96 -1.51
CA CYS A 67 1.21 -5.45 -2.54
C CYS A 67 2.43 -6.35 -2.65
N LEU A 68 2.67 -6.91 -3.83
CA LEU A 68 3.79 -7.81 -4.09
C LEU A 68 4.79 -7.15 -5.03
N GLN A 69 6.08 -7.36 -4.77
CA GLN A 69 7.18 -6.99 -5.65
C GLN A 69 7.96 -8.24 -6.05
N GLU A 70 8.71 -8.14 -7.13
CA GLU A 70 9.42 -9.27 -7.75
C GLU A 70 8.52 -10.47 -8.03
N THR A 71 7.37 -10.24 -8.66
CA THR A 71 6.46 -11.33 -9.06
C THR A 71 7.10 -12.29 -10.06
N LYS A 72 8.07 -11.80 -10.88
CA LYS A 72 8.92 -12.54 -11.82
C LYS A 72 8.12 -13.40 -12.81
N CYS A 73 6.95 -12.95 -13.19
CA CYS A 73 6.12 -13.59 -14.21
C CYS A 73 5.35 -12.53 -15.01
N VAL A 74 5.02 -12.86 -16.26
CA VAL A 74 4.05 -12.07 -17.05
C VAL A 74 2.66 -12.22 -16.45
N ASP A 75 1.77 -11.29 -16.77
CA ASP A 75 0.41 -11.22 -16.18
C ASP A 75 -0.39 -12.51 -16.41
N ASP A 76 -0.33 -13.11 -17.60
CA ASP A 76 -1.00 -14.37 -17.92
C ASP A 76 -0.51 -15.55 -17.07
N ALA A 77 0.73 -15.49 -16.56
CA ALA A 77 1.32 -16.53 -15.72
C ALA A 77 1.15 -16.26 -14.21
N PHE A 78 0.50 -15.17 -13.84
CA PHE A 78 0.21 -14.86 -12.45
C PHE A 78 -0.85 -15.82 -11.88
N PRO A 79 -0.70 -16.31 -10.64
CA PRO A 79 -1.58 -17.36 -10.08
C PRO A 79 -2.95 -16.81 -9.63
N LEU A 80 -3.69 -16.14 -10.53
CA LEU A 80 -4.98 -15.49 -10.27
C LEU A 80 -5.97 -16.39 -9.54
N LYS A 81 -6.13 -17.66 -10.01
CA LYS A 81 -7.08 -18.61 -9.43
C LYS A 81 -6.80 -18.89 -7.95
N ARG A 82 -5.52 -18.84 -7.54
CA ARG A 82 -5.13 -19.08 -6.15
C ARG A 82 -5.52 -17.90 -5.26
N PHE A 83 -5.31 -16.67 -5.72
CA PHE A 83 -5.70 -15.46 -5.00
C PHE A 83 -7.22 -15.33 -4.87
N ARG A 84 -7.98 -15.58 -5.95
CA ARG A 84 -9.45 -15.59 -5.90
C ARG A 84 -10.00 -16.59 -4.89
N ARG A 85 -9.44 -17.81 -4.84
CA ARG A 85 -9.81 -18.80 -3.82
C ARG A 85 -9.51 -18.38 -2.38
N LEU A 86 -8.65 -17.40 -2.20
CA LEU A 86 -8.30 -16.80 -0.90
C LEU A 86 -9.12 -15.54 -0.60
N GLY A 87 -10.08 -15.17 -1.47
CA GLY A 87 -10.99 -14.04 -1.29
C GLY A 87 -10.47 -12.71 -1.85
N TYR A 88 -9.45 -12.74 -2.72
CA TYR A 88 -8.92 -11.55 -3.39
C TYR A 88 -9.42 -11.52 -4.83
N GLU A 89 -10.56 -10.85 -5.04
CA GLU A 89 -11.21 -10.80 -6.36
C GLU A 89 -10.64 -9.69 -7.25
N HIS A 90 -10.11 -8.61 -6.66
CA HIS A 90 -9.62 -7.45 -7.37
C HIS A 90 -8.10 -7.50 -7.47
N ILE A 91 -7.57 -7.62 -8.70
CA ILE A 91 -6.15 -7.86 -8.93
C ILE A 91 -5.65 -6.95 -10.04
N ALA A 92 -4.67 -6.11 -9.74
CA ALA A 92 -3.95 -5.27 -10.68
C ALA A 92 -2.52 -5.80 -10.84
N LEU A 93 -2.07 -5.94 -12.08
CA LEU A 93 -0.79 -6.54 -12.43
C LEU A 93 0.02 -5.63 -13.34
N ASN A 94 1.33 -5.61 -13.13
CA ASN A 94 2.32 -5.12 -14.06
C ASN A 94 3.50 -6.08 -14.00
N GLY A 95 3.41 -7.17 -14.77
CA GLY A 95 4.32 -8.30 -14.72
C GLY A 95 5.37 -8.28 -15.82
N GLN A 96 6.52 -8.91 -15.55
CA GLN A 96 7.61 -9.09 -16.50
C GLN A 96 8.20 -10.50 -16.38
N LYS A 97 8.57 -11.07 -17.52
CA LYS A 97 9.14 -12.42 -17.56
C LYS A 97 10.50 -12.50 -16.85
N GLY A 98 10.59 -13.30 -15.80
CA GLY A 98 11.85 -13.67 -15.13
C GLY A 98 12.43 -12.64 -14.18
N TYR A 99 12.09 -11.35 -14.35
CA TYR A 99 12.61 -10.24 -13.54
C TYR A 99 11.48 -9.31 -13.13
N HIS A 100 11.68 -8.47 -12.12
CA HIS A 100 10.77 -7.40 -11.70
C HIS A 100 9.33 -7.89 -11.50
N GLY A 101 8.38 -7.05 -11.83
CA GLY A 101 6.95 -7.29 -11.69
C GLY A 101 6.41 -6.88 -10.34
N VAL A 102 5.32 -6.12 -10.37
CA VAL A 102 4.56 -5.67 -9.20
C VAL A 102 3.10 -6.08 -9.34
N ALA A 103 2.45 -6.33 -8.22
CA ALA A 103 1.03 -6.69 -8.19
C ALA A 103 0.35 -6.10 -6.97
N ILE A 104 -0.91 -5.71 -7.11
CA ILE A 104 -1.80 -5.38 -6.00
C ILE A 104 -2.97 -6.37 -6.04
N VAL A 105 -3.15 -7.14 -4.99
CA VAL A 105 -4.29 -8.04 -4.81
C VAL A 105 -5.13 -7.54 -3.64
N SER A 106 -6.44 -7.40 -3.85
CA SER A 106 -7.35 -6.74 -2.92
C SER A 106 -8.66 -7.50 -2.75
N LYS A 107 -9.19 -7.51 -1.53
CA LYS A 107 -10.58 -7.90 -1.26
C LYS A 107 -11.54 -6.77 -1.62
N LEU A 108 -11.07 -5.53 -1.52
CA LEU A 108 -11.84 -4.32 -1.80
C LEU A 108 -11.77 -4.00 -3.29
N PRO A 109 -12.88 -3.58 -3.91
CA PRO A 109 -12.87 -3.11 -5.28
C PRO A 109 -12.10 -1.81 -5.41
N PHE A 110 -11.32 -1.67 -6.47
CA PHE A 110 -10.71 -0.42 -6.89
C PHE A 110 -11.28 0.04 -8.24
N GLU A 111 -11.30 1.34 -8.47
CA GLU A 111 -11.96 1.97 -9.63
C GLU A 111 -11.00 2.13 -10.80
N THR A 112 -9.75 2.45 -10.52
CA THR A 112 -8.73 2.70 -11.55
C THR A 112 -7.43 1.97 -11.24
N THR A 113 -6.68 1.71 -12.31
CA THR A 113 -5.31 1.20 -12.25
C THR A 113 -4.45 2.08 -13.14
N ASP A 114 -3.30 2.54 -12.63
CA ASP A 114 -2.31 3.30 -13.40
C ASP A 114 -0.93 2.63 -13.30
N ILE A 115 -0.22 2.58 -14.43
CA ILE A 115 1.11 2.02 -14.55
C ILE A 115 2.03 3.13 -15.08
N ARG A 116 3.13 3.39 -14.36
CA ARG A 116 4.12 4.38 -14.78
C ARG A 116 5.45 3.72 -15.04
N SER A 117 6.07 4.17 -16.12
CA SER A 117 7.46 3.86 -16.44
C SER A 117 8.35 4.98 -15.93
N PHE A 118 9.52 4.60 -15.45
CA PHE A 118 10.54 5.51 -14.96
C PHE A 118 11.83 5.33 -15.77
N CYS A 119 12.61 6.38 -15.94
CA CYS A 119 13.89 6.38 -16.67
C CYS A 119 13.76 5.93 -18.13
N ASP A 120 12.63 6.21 -18.77
CA ASP A 120 12.32 5.77 -20.14
C ASP A 120 12.43 4.25 -20.34
N LYS A 121 12.23 3.46 -19.26
CA LYS A 121 12.28 2.00 -19.29
C LYS A 121 10.92 1.38 -19.06
N LEU A 122 10.56 0.44 -19.91
CA LEU A 122 9.36 -0.38 -19.79
C LEU A 122 9.63 -1.59 -18.86
N ASP A 123 10.16 -1.33 -17.68
CA ASP A 123 10.36 -2.36 -16.65
C ASP A 123 9.27 -2.25 -15.58
N SER A 124 8.67 -3.36 -15.28
CA SER A 124 7.47 -3.49 -14.43
C SER A 124 7.77 -3.20 -12.96
N ARG A 125 7.87 -1.91 -12.58
CA ARG A 125 8.32 -1.45 -11.26
C ARG A 125 7.33 -0.62 -10.48
N HIS A 126 6.25 -0.18 -11.13
CA HIS A 126 5.21 0.61 -10.48
C HIS A 126 3.82 0.20 -10.96
N ILE A 127 2.89 0.18 -10.04
CA ILE A 127 1.46 0.10 -10.28
C ILE A 127 0.75 0.83 -9.15
N SER A 128 -0.31 1.55 -9.47
CA SER A 128 -1.19 2.14 -8.47
C SER A 128 -2.65 1.81 -8.75
N VAL A 129 -3.45 1.85 -7.71
CA VAL A 129 -4.91 1.70 -7.77
C VAL A 129 -5.58 2.80 -6.96
N SER A 130 -6.79 3.19 -7.39
CA SER A 130 -7.63 4.13 -6.63
C SER A 130 -8.83 3.38 -6.06
N PHE A 131 -9.01 3.46 -4.76
CA PHE A 131 -10.19 3.00 -4.06
C PHE A 131 -11.17 4.17 -3.91
N GLY A 132 -12.42 3.95 -4.32
CA GLY A 132 -13.48 4.94 -4.23
C GLY A 132 -14.69 4.41 -3.46
N ALA A 133 -15.86 4.89 -3.81
CA ALA A 133 -17.12 4.58 -3.11
C ALA A 133 -17.42 3.07 -3.05
N GLY A 134 -17.05 2.30 -4.07
CA GLY A 134 -17.22 0.84 -4.10
C GLY A 134 -16.47 0.10 -3.01
N ALA A 135 -15.36 0.67 -2.52
CA ALA A 135 -14.56 0.10 -1.43
C ALA A 135 -15.14 0.37 -0.02
N GLN A 136 -16.25 1.10 0.07
CA GLN A 136 -16.89 1.51 1.34
C GLN A 136 -15.98 2.34 2.26
N LEU A 137 -14.95 2.99 1.69
CA LEU A 137 -14.11 3.92 2.41
C LEU A 137 -14.84 5.26 2.60
N ALA A 138 -14.60 5.93 3.72
CA ALA A 138 -15.18 7.24 4.01
C ALA A 138 -14.76 8.31 2.98
N LYS A 139 -13.55 8.21 2.43
CA LYS A 139 -13.02 9.07 1.37
C LYS A 139 -12.17 8.25 0.40
N PRO A 140 -12.00 8.68 -0.86
CA PRO A 140 -11.11 8.03 -1.82
C PRO A 140 -9.67 7.88 -1.30
N LEU A 141 -8.98 6.83 -1.75
CA LEU A 141 -7.62 6.52 -1.36
C LEU A 141 -6.84 6.00 -2.57
N VAL A 142 -5.62 6.51 -2.78
CA VAL A 142 -4.71 6.04 -3.82
C VAL A 142 -3.59 5.22 -3.18
N LEU A 143 -3.32 4.05 -3.73
CA LEU A 143 -2.26 3.15 -3.29
C LEU A 143 -1.24 2.94 -4.40
N HIS A 144 0.01 3.31 -4.15
CA HIS A 144 1.15 3.07 -5.03
C HIS A 144 1.98 1.89 -4.53
N ASN A 145 2.33 0.98 -5.43
CA ASN A 145 3.23 -0.15 -5.17
C ASN A 145 4.47 -0.03 -6.04
N PHE A 146 5.64 0.10 -5.41
CA PHE A 146 6.93 0.31 -6.04
C PHE A 146 7.90 -0.87 -5.86
N TYR A 147 8.71 -1.09 -6.89
CA TYR A 147 9.93 -1.88 -6.85
C TYR A 147 11.09 -1.06 -7.42
N VAL A 148 11.77 -0.31 -6.56
CA VAL A 148 12.92 0.52 -6.96
C VAL A 148 14.07 -0.37 -7.40
N PRO A 149 14.87 0.01 -8.43
CA PRO A 149 16.03 -0.77 -8.86
C PRO A 149 16.99 -1.11 -7.72
N ALA A 150 17.44 -2.36 -7.66
CA ALA A 150 18.39 -2.80 -6.61
C ALA A 150 19.74 -2.10 -6.71
N GLY A 151 20.18 -1.69 -7.91
CA GLY A 151 21.40 -0.92 -8.12
C GLY A 151 22.68 -1.75 -8.32
N GLY A 152 22.61 -3.10 -8.28
CA GLY A 152 23.77 -3.98 -8.45
C GLY A 152 24.73 -3.95 -7.25
N ASP A 153 26.03 -4.24 -7.48
CA ASP A 153 26.99 -4.42 -6.40
C ASP A 153 28.01 -3.26 -6.27
N ILE A 154 28.22 -2.49 -7.34
CA ILE A 154 29.22 -1.39 -7.37
C ILE A 154 28.50 -0.05 -7.20
N PRO A 155 28.75 0.71 -6.11
CA PRO A 155 28.08 1.97 -5.83
C PRO A 155 28.76 3.17 -6.54
N ASP A 156 29.01 3.02 -7.83
CA ASP A 156 29.58 4.05 -8.68
C ASP A 156 28.77 4.15 -9.98
N PRO A 157 28.06 5.27 -10.23
CA PRO A 157 27.23 5.40 -11.41
C PRO A 157 28.02 5.44 -12.73
N ALA A 158 29.29 5.83 -12.71
CA ALA A 158 30.14 5.82 -13.90
C ALA A 158 30.58 4.41 -14.31
N LEU A 159 30.70 3.49 -13.35
CA LEU A 159 31.13 2.11 -13.55
C LEU A 159 29.97 1.11 -13.59
N ASN A 160 28.81 1.47 -13.05
CA ASN A 160 27.69 0.57 -12.88
C ASN A 160 26.37 1.19 -13.39
N PRO A 161 25.93 0.86 -14.60
CA PRO A 161 24.67 1.38 -15.17
C PRO A 161 23.43 1.01 -14.34
N LYS A 162 23.48 -0.06 -13.53
CA LYS A 162 22.37 -0.42 -12.64
C LYS A 162 22.27 0.54 -11.45
N PHE A 163 23.41 1.02 -10.97
CA PHE A 163 23.45 2.01 -9.90
C PHE A 163 23.04 3.39 -10.42
N GLU A 164 23.52 3.79 -11.59
CA GLU A 164 23.09 5.00 -12.28
C GLU A 164 21.57 5.01 -12.47
N HIS A 165 21.01 3.92 -13.01
CA HIS A 165 19.56 3.77 -13.19
C HIS A 165 18.80 3.92 -11.88
N LYS A 166 19.31 3.35 -10.77
CA LYS A 166 18.68 3.50 -9.45
C LYS A 166 18.63 4.95 -8.99
N LEU A 167 19.74 5.67 -9.14
CA LEU A 167 19.82 7.08 -8.74
C LEU A 167 18.85 7.95 -9.56
N ARG A 168 18.79 7.74 -10.89
CA ARG A 168 17.82 8.41 -11.76
C ARG A 168 16.37 8.07 -11.40
N PHE A 169 16.10 6.82 -11.08
CA PHE A 169 14.76 6.40 -10.66
C PHE A 169 14.30 7.15 -9.39
N LEU A 170 15.18 7.32 -8.41
CA LEU A 170 14.88 8.10 -7.20
C LEU A 170 14.68 9.59 -7.51
N ASP A 171 15.44 10.17 -8.45
CA ASP A 171 15.24 11.55 -8.89
C ASP A 171 13.89 11.73 -9.59
N GLU A 172 13.48 10.78 -10.44
CA GLU A 172 12.18 10.80 -11.10
C GLU A 172 11.03 10.57 -10.12
N MET A 173 11.18 9.71 -9.12
CA MET A 173 10.20 9.58 -8.03
C MET A 173 10.01 10.92 -7.31
N LYS A 174 11.12 11.64 -7.04
CA LYS A 174 11.06 12.97 -6.40
C LYS A 174 10.29 13.98 -7.26
N SER A 175 10.45 13.96 -8.58
CA SER A 175 9.82 14.94 -9.49
C SER A 175 8.45 14.51 -10.02
N CYS A 176 8.00 13.30 -9.71
CA CYS A 176 6.74 12.75 -10.19
C CYS A 176 5.55 13.38 -9.46
N GLU A 177 4.86 14.31 -10.11
CA GLU A 177 3.76 15.08 -9.53
C GLU A 177 2.64 14.23 -8.88
N PRO A 178 2.20 13.08 -9.45
CA PRO A 178 1.25 12.19 -8.78
C PRO A 178 1.72 11.57 -7.46
N LEU A 179 3.02 11.67 -7.13
CA LEU A 179 3.58 11.26 -5.85
C LEU A 179 3.69 12.41 -4.86
N HIS A 180 3.02 13.54 -5.14
CA HIS A 180 2.98 14.72 -4.26
C HIS A 180 1.53 14.96 -3.79
N PRO A 181 1.01 14.16 -2.85
CA PRO A 181 -0.32 14.36 -2.30
C PRO A 181 -0.42 15.73 -1.64
N ARG A 182 -1.55 16.43 -1.87
CA ARG A 182 -1.77 17.78 -1.37
C ARG A 182 -2.98 17.83 -0.45
N GLY A 183 -2.86 18.63 0.60
CA GLY A 183 -3.99 18.87 1.52
C GLY A 183 -4.57 17.56 2.08
N ASP A 184 -5.81 17.28 1.74
CA ASP A 184 -6.58 16.13 2.21
C ASP A 184 -6.43 14.87 1.33
N ASP A 185 -5.52 14.87 0.35
CA ASP A 185 -5.27 13.72 -0.51
C ASP A 185 -4.79 12.52 0.32
N ARG A 186 -5.50 11.41 0.17
CA ARG A 186 -5.25 10.17 0.91
C ARG A 186 -4.46 9.21 0.04
N HIS A 187 -3.14 9.23 0.18
CA HIS A 187 -2.24 8.38 -0.57
C HIS A 187 -1.41 7.48 0.36
N ILE A 188 -1.18 6.26 -0.10
CA ILE A 188 -0.24 5.31 0.51
C ILE A 188 0.77 4.91 -0.57
N LEU A 189 2.04 4.96 -0.25
CA LEU A 189 3.13 4.46 -1.08
C LEU A 189 3.80 3.31 -0.34
N VAL A 190 3.87 2.15 -0.98
CA VAL A 190 4.52 0.97 -0.41
C VAL A 190 5.47 0.33 -1.40
N GLY A 191 6.35 -0.50 -0.91
CA GLY A 191 7.16 -1.37 -1.73
C GLY A 191 8.57 -1.58 -1.23
N ASP A 192 9.31 -2.36 -2.02
CA ASP A 192 10.76 -2.50 -1.87
C ASP A 192 11.45 -1.32 -2.56
N LEU A 193 11.80 -0.31 -1.77
CA LEU A 193 12.49 0.88 -2.25
C LEU A 193 14.00 0.68 -2.36
N ASN A 194 14.50 -0.51 -1.98
CA ASN A 194 15.90 -0.93 -2.10
C ASN A 194 16.92 0.03 -1.46
N VAL A 195 16.51 0.93 -0.57
CA VAL A 195 17.37 1.85 0.18
C VAL A 195 17.01 1.79 1.65
N ALA A 196 18.03 1.70 2.49
CA ALA A 196 17.94 1.79 3.96
C ALA A 196 18.48 3.15 4.39
N PRO A 197 17.62 4.18 4.57
CA PRO A 197 18.07 5.57 4.64
C PRO A 197 18.73 5.96 5.97
N TYR A 198 18.42 5.28 7.08
CA TYR A 198 18.90 5.66 8.40
C TYR A 198 19.93 4.69 8.96
N GLU A 199 20.71 5.15 9.94
CA GLU A 199 21.80 4.38 10.57
C GLU A 199 21.31 3.04 11.14
N ASN A 200 20.13 3.02 11.78
CA ASN A 200 19.54 1.83 12.37
C ASN A 200 18.58 1.06 11.42
N ASP A 201 18.58 1.42 10.14
CA ASP A 201 17.96 0.64 9.07
C ASP A 201 18.86 -0.48 8.55
N VAL A 202 20.09 -0.53 9.06
CA VAL A 202 21.09 -1.52 8.65
C VAL A 202 21.82 -2.10 9.87
N TRP A 203 22.30 -3.33 9.73
CA TRP A 203 23.03 -4.03 10.79
C TRP A 203 24.33 -3.33 11.21
N SER A 204 24.97 -2.58 10.29
CA SER A 204 26.17 -1.79 10.55
C SER A 204 26.29 -0.62 9.60
N HIS A 205 25.97 0.58 10.06
CA HIS A 205 26.12 1.81 9.29
C HIS A 205 27.52 1.97 8.72
N LYS A 206 28.55 1.90 9.57
CA LYS A 206 29.96 2.09 9.17
C LYS A 206 30.41 1.15 8.05
N GLN A 207 29.99 -0.13 8.08
CA GLN A 207 30.40 -1.11 7.07
C GLN A 207 29.62 -0.96 5.77
N LEU A 208 28.42 -0.39 5.81
CA LEU A 208 27.52 -0.32 4.66
C LEU A 208 27.54 1.03 3.93
N LEU A 209 28.25 2.03 4.41
CA LEU A 209 28.39 3.34 3.75
C LEU A 209 28.92 3.27 2.31
N LYS A 210 29.62 2.21 1.95
CA LYS A 210 30.15 1.95 0.60
C LYS A 210 29.47 0.77 -0.08
N VAL A 211 28.29 0.39 0.38
CA VAL A 211 27.56 -0.77 -0.14
C VAL A 211 26.20 -0.31 -0.66
N VAL A 212 25.87 -0.71 -1.87
CA VAL A 212 24.58 -0.41 -2.50
C VAL A 212 23.43 -0.76 -1.55
N SER A 213 22.45 0.10 -1.52
CA SER A 213 21.29 0.20 -0.62
C SER A 213 21.49 1.02 0.66
N HIS A 214 22.74 1.49 0.95
CA HIS A 214 23.00 2.35 2.11
C HIS A 214 24.12 3.38 1.87
N THR A 215 24.44 3.66 0.61
CA THR A 215 25.39 4.74 0.30
C THR A 215 24.76 6.10 0.61
N PRO A 216 25.54 7.11 1.01
CA PRO A 216 25.02 8.44 1.32
C PRO A 216 24.14 9.02 0.22
N ILE A 217 24.55 8.88 -1.06
CA ILE A 217 23.81 9.42 -2.20
C ILE A 217 22.44 8.75 -2.39
N GLU A 218 22.32 7.44 -2.15
CA GLU A 218 21.04 6.73 -2.22
C GLU A 218 20.10 7.19 -1.10
N CYS A 219 20.66 7.28 0.12
CA CYS A 219 19.91 7.71 1.30
C CYS A 219 19.40 9.14 1.12
N GLU A 220 20.26 10.07 0.67
CA GLU A 220 19.90 11.46 0.39
C GLU A 220 18.78 11.55 -0.65
N LYS A 221 18.89 10.83 -1.77
CA LYS A 221 17.88 10.86 -2.84
C LYS A 221 16.52 10.29 -2.39
N LEU A 222 16.53 9.18 -1.65
CA LEU A 222 15.28 8.62 -1.11
C LEU A 222 14.61 9.59 -0.12
N LEU A 223 15.39 10.17 0.80
CA LEU A 223 14.88 11.15 1.76
C LEU A 223 14.41 12.43 1.09
N ALA A 224 15.08 12.86 0.00
CA ALA A 224 14.63 13.99 -0.80
C ALA A 224 13.29 13.72 -1.48
N ALA A 225 13.06 12.51 -2.02
CA ALA A 225 11.77 12.12 -2.58
C ALA A 225 10.67 12.07 -1.50
N GLN A 226 10.97 11.52 -0.33
CA GLN A 226 10.08 11.47 0.82
C GLN A 226 9.68 12.88 1.28
N THR A 227 10.66 13.76 1.46
CA THR A 227 10.43 15.14 1.93
C THR A 227 9.66 15.96 0.90
N HIS A 228 9.98 15.83 -0.39
CA HIS A 228 9.33 16.59 -1.45
C HIS A 228 7.86 16.21 -1.62
N GLY A 229 7.53 14.93 -1.45
CA GLY A 229 6.15 14.43 -1.45
C GLY A 229 5.45 14.54 -0.09
N GLU A 230 6.04 15.15 0.91
CA GLU A 230 5.50 15.27 2.28
C GLU A 230 5.03 13.93 2.88
N TRP A 231 5.77 12.84 2.60
CA TRP A 231 5.45 11.51 3.05
C TRP A 231 5.89 11.24 4.49
N PHE A 232 5.05 10.56 5.26
CA PHE A 232 5.35 10.06 6.60
C PHE A 232 5.74 8.58 6.52
N ASP A 233 6.95 8.26 6.94
CA ASP A 233 7.46 6.88 7.03
C ASP A 233 6.85 6.18 8.25
N VAL A 234 5.89 5.29 8.02
CA VAL A 234 5.14 4.61 9.08
C VAL A 234 6.06 3.86 10.04
N ALA A 235 7.11 3.21 9.54
CA ALA A 235 8.05 2.49 10.40
C ALA A 235 8.75 3.44 11.38
N ARG A 236 9.20 4.61 10.93
CA ARG A 236 9.94 5.56 11.76
C ARG A 236 9.05 6.49 12.60
N GLU A 237 7.77 6.60 12.26
CA GLU A 237 6.77 7.21 13.16
C GLU A 237 6.40 6.28 14.33
N ARG A 238 6.56 4.95 14.19
CA ARG A 238 6.20 3.95 15.21
C ARG A 238 7.38 3.39 15.98
N ILE A 239 8.56 3.35 15.37
CA ILE A 239 9.78 2.78 15.95
C ILE A 239 10.83 3.88 16.01
N PRO A 240 11.35 4.20 17.20
CA PRO A 240 12.38 5.22 17.39
C PRO A 240 13.58 5.02 16.45
N GLN A 241 14.20 6.10 16.01
CA GLN A 241 15.38 6.01 15.15
C GLN A 241 16.59 5.35 15.85
N SER A 242 16.60 5.29 17.17
CA SER A 242 17.63 4.58 17.97
C SER A 242 17.50 3.05 17.90
N GLU A 243 16.35 2.54 17.44
CA GLU A 243 16.10 1.10 17.34
C GLU A 243 16.33 0.58 15.92
N LYS A 244 16.89 -0.65 15.84
CA LYS A 244 17.13 -1.33 14.58
C LYS A 244 15.83 -1.87 13.98
N VAL A 245 15.66 -1.64 12.67
CA VAL A 245 14.50 -2.13 11.92
C VAL A 245 14.98 -2.78 10.62
N TYR A 246 14.59 -4.03 10.41
CA TYR A 246 14.98 -4.79 9.22
C TYR A 246 13.77 -5.47 8.60
N THR A 247 13.75 -5.52 7.27
CA THR A 247 12.73 -6.20 6.47
C THR A 247 13.33 -7.25 5.53
N ARG A 248 14.67 -7.25 5.36
CA ARG A 248 15.38 -8.11 4.43
C ARG A 248 16.67 -8.69 5.04
N TRP A 249 16.91 -10.01 4.87
CA TRP A 249 18.16 -10.73 5.22
C TRP A 249 18.65 -11.56 4.05
N SER A 250 19.91 -11.34 3.65
CA SER A 250 20.53 -12.06 2.54
C SER A 250 20.50 -13.58 2.73
N TYR A 251 20.33 -14.33 1.63
CA TYR A 251 20.50 -15.80 1.63
C TYR A 251 21.93 -16.26 1.86
N ARG A 252 22.92 -15.37 1.77
CA ARG A 252 24.33 -15.70 1.93
C ARG A 252 24.72 -16.08 3.37
N ALA A 253 23.94 -15.71 4.35
CA ALA A 253 24.18 -16.12 5.73
C ALA A 253 23.64 -17.53 5.96
N ALA A 254 24.52 -18.47 6.37
CA ALA A 254 24.11 -19.83 6.69
C ALA A 254 23.09 -19.86 7.84
N ASP A 255 23.34 -19.07 8.89
CA ASP A 255 22.36 -18.77 9.94
C ASP A 255 22.06 -17.28 9.93
N TRP A 256 20.92 -16.94 9.30
CA TRP A 256 20.48 -15.55 9.17
C TRP A 256 20.05 -14.96 10.53
N THR A 257 19.59 -15.82 11.45
CA THR A 257 19.11 -15.41 12.79
C THR A 257 20.28 -15.03 13.69
N ALA A 258 21.31 -15.89 13.78
CA ALA A 258 22.50 -15.61 14.55
C ALA A 258 23.33 -14.43 13.99
N ALA A 259 23.42 -14.34 12.66
CA ALA A 259 24.15 -13.25 12.03
C ALA A 259 23.41 -11.90 12.13
N ASP A 260 22.10 -11.91 12.09
CA ASP A 260 21.15 -10.78 12.09
C ASP A 260 21.59 -9.56 11.21
N ARG A 261 22.22 -9.84 10.06
CA ARG A 261 22.70 -8.81 9.13
C ARG A 261 21.57 -8.32 8.23
N GLY A 262 20.56 -7.70 8.84
CA GLY A 262 19.37 -7.19 8.17
C GLY A 262 19.54 -5.79 7.61
N ARG A 263 18.61 -5.42 6.72
CA ARG A 263 18.40 -4.07 6.18
C ARG A 263 16.89 -3.79 6.09
N ARG A 264 16.48 -2.55 6.26
CA ARG A 264 15.11 -2.11 5.99
C ARG A 264 15.05 -1.60 4.55
N LEU A 265 14.50 -2.38 3.65
CA LEU A 265 14.36 -2.04 2.23
C LEU A 265 12.91 -1.86 1.81
N ASP A 266 11.98 -2.44 2.57
CA ASP A 266 10.55 -2.36 2.34
C ASP A 266 9.97 -1.24 3.19
N HIS A 267 9.25 -0.33 2.54
CA HIS A 267 8.73 0.89 3.16
C HIS A 267 7.22 0.96 3.01
N ILE A 268 6.59 1.64 3.96
CA ILE A 268 5.20 2.08 3.90
C ILE A 268 5.20 3.56 4.27
N TRP A 269 4.83 4.41 3.31
CA TRP A 269 4.67 5.83 3.50
C TRP A 269 3.21 6.22 3.35
N VAL A 270 2.75 7.15 4.15
CA VAL A 270 1.40 7.69 4.08
C VAL A 270 1.44 9.21 3.91
N SER A 271 0.44 9.76 3.21
CA SER A 271 0.26 11.20 3.12
C SER A 271 -0.14 11.80 4.47
N ARG A 272 -0.03 13.12 4.60
CA ARG A 272 -0.43 13.88 5.81
C ARG A 272 -1.84 13.53 6.28
N ALA A 273 -2.78 13.41 5.35
CA ALA A 273 -4.18 13.09 5.64
C ALA A 273 -4.40 11.71 6.28
N LEU A 274 -3.43 10.80 6.19
CA LEU A 274 -3.50 9.45 6.74
C LEU A 274 -2.58 9.23 7.96
N LYS A 275 -1.76 10.21 8.34
CA LYS A 275 -0.79 10.04 9.43
C LYS A 275 -1.44 9.54 10.71
N ASP A 276 -2.50 10.22 11.14
CA ASP A 276 -3.20 9.92 12.40
C ASP A 276 -4.14 8.71 12.28
N ALA A 277 -4.47 8.28 11.06
CA ALA A 277 -5.28 7.10 10.81
C ALA A 277 -4.48 5.79 11.00
N VAL A 278 -3.16 5.82 11.04
CA VAL A 278 -2.34 4.63 11.27
C VAL A 278 -2.56 4.12 12.69
N SER A 279 -3.16 2.94 12.86
CA SER A 279 -3.45 2.34 14.17
C SER A 279 -2.48 1.22 14.57
N ASP A 280 -1.91 0.47 13.60
CA ASP A 280 -0.95 -0.61 13.88
C ASP A 280 0.12 -0.72 12.78
N PHE A 281 1.30 -1.21 13.16
CA PHE A 281 2.41 -1.48 12.24
C PHE A 281 3.15 -2.74 12.67
N ARG A 282 3.39 -3.68 11.75
CA ARG A 282 4.03 -4.97 12.04
C ARG A 282 4.99 -5.41 10.95
N ILE A 283 6.12 -5.95 11.36
CA ILE A 283 7.07 -6.68 10.51
C ILE A 283 7.02 -8.15 10.92
N LEU A 284 6.60 -9.03 10.01
CA LEU A 284 6.51 -10.47 10.29
C LEU A 284 7.87 -11.14 10.06
N ARG A 285 8.82 -10.88 10.97
CA ARG A 285 10.20 -11.39 10.88
C ARG A 285 10.27 -12.91 10.73
N ASP A 286 9.38 -13.65 11.41
CA ASP A 286 9.35 -15.12 11.39
C ASP A 286 9.13 -15.71 9.99
N ALA A 287 8.54 -14.94 9.07
CA ALA A 287 8.37 -15.37 7.68
C ALA A 287 9.71 -15.66 6.98
N ARG A 288 10.82 -15.06 7.45
CA ARG A 288 12.17 -15.34 6.94
C ARG A 288 12.66 -16.77 7.28
N GLY A 289 12.13 -17.38 8.32
CA GLY A 289 12.41 -18.75 8.74
C GLY A 289 11.47 -19.80 8.15
N TRP A 290 10.51 -19.44 7.29
CA TRP A 290 9.62 -20.41 6.67
C TRP A 290 10.34 -21.26 5.61
N GLU A 291 9.72 -22.36 5.19
CA GLU A 291 10.27 -23.19 4.12
C GLU A 291 10.34 -22.42 2.79
N ARG A 292 11.50 -22.43 2.13
CA ARG A 292 11.79 -21.67 0.88
C ARG A 292 11.39 -20.19 0.94
N PRO A 293 11.81 -19.46 1.98
CA PRO A 293 11.32 -18.10 2.23
C PRO A 293 11.77 -17.12 1.13
N SER A 294 11.12 -15.95 1.08
CA SER A 294 11.75 -14.77 0.48
C SER A 294 12.89 -14.29 1.37
N ASP A 295 13.86 -13.58 0.82
CA ASP A 295 14.86 -12.83 1.61
C ASP A 295 14.26 -11.57 2.26
N HIS A 296 13.06 -11.16 1.84
CA HIS A 296 12.23 -10.15 2.48
C HIS A 296 11.10 -10.76 3.30
N VAL A 297 10.62 -10.02 4.28
CA VAL A 297 9.47 -10.39 5.11
C VAL A 297 8.29 -9.44 4.89
N PRO A 298 7.04 -9.88 5.14
CA PRO A 298 5.88 -9.02 5.04
C PRO A 298 5.92 -7.87 6.03
N VAL A 299 5.58 -6.66 5.57
CA VAL A 299 5.38 -5.46 6.38
C VAL A 299 3.93 -5.04 6.26
N THR A 300 3.23 -4.94 7.38
CA THR A 300 1.79 -4.66 7.43
C THR A 300 1.52 -3.37 8.20
N VAL A 301 0.64 -2.54 7.65
CA VAL A 301 0.04 -1.38 8.33
C VAL A 301 -1.46 -1.59 8.47
N THR A 302 -2.03 -1.10 9.55
CA THR A 302 -3.48 -1.00 9.74
C THR A 302 -3.85 0.47 9.89
N LEU A 303 -4.88 0.91 9.18
CA LEU A 303 -5.40 2.26 9.21
C LEU A 303 -6.89 2.23 9.56
N ASP A 304 -7.33 3.18 10.35
CA ASP A 304 -8.74 3.45 10.63
C ASP A 304 -9.20 4.55 9.63
N VAL A 305 -9.92 4.15 8.55
CA VAL A 305 -10.17 4.96 7.33
C VAL A 305 -11.63 5.04 6.94
#